data_6ff4d471577f55f34c6d0285315c0e7d
#
_entry.id   6ff4d471577f55f34c6d0285315c0e7d
#
_cell.length_a   1.000
_cell.length_b   1.000
_cell.length_c   1.000
_cell.angle_alpha   90.00
_cell.angle_beta   90.00
_cell.angle_gamma   90.00
#
_symmetry.space_group_name_H-M   'P 1'
#
loop_
_entity.id
_entity.type
_entity.pdbx_description
1 polymer ?
#
loop_
_entity_poly.entity_id
_entity_poly.type
_entity_poly.pdbx_seq_one_letter_code
_entity_poly.pdbx_strand_id
1 'polypeptide(L)'
;MRKFFNSSVLILGALTWQVPMSIGGAEGPSTQPVSPANWPQKVIVTVGDIRTRIDGPKMWTMSGIDFQDTVMATEDSAYGTVVTIRNVGHLGSAHFLDVPGKPGEVEKENVTSLQLFMDDKPVMGFTPMMNLSGKSFRMERKSKIRVLDLESSVSIRDGVLIETAHLHATKAIDLRVTYPLMYAWTPEATVYAFGNDQGIQKRGVFLKEGKLDTPLEKTSRWMAVFNPASGKGSICYLLKHPSDADGWLQWTDAPGIYRKLRIMSFVEKVMPEGFDGTYQTAIGFFTATEQDWEKQALQRVDELKARARPATSEL
;
A
#
# COMPACT_ATOMS: atom_id res chain seq x y z
N MET A 1 43.43 27.41 42.69
CA MET A 1 43.70 26.50 43.85
C MET A 1 43.50 25.07 43.39
N ARG A 2 44.59 24.32 43.56
CA ARG A 2 44.69 22.86 43.29
C ARG A 2 43.84 22.06 44.27
N LYS A 3 43.27 20.93 43.84
CA LYS A 3 43.46 19.65 44.55
C LYS A 3 43.09 18.46 43.64
N PHE A 4 44.08 17.65 43.44
CA PHE A 4 44.10 16.26 42.98
C PHE A 4 43.54 15.34 44.07
N PHE A 5 42.98 14.17 43.68
CA PHE A 5 43.13 12.86 44.34
C PHE A 5 42.42 11.83 43.43
N ASN A 6 43.11 11.03 42.81
CA ASN A 6 43.76 9.74 43.09
C ASN A 6 42.82 8.54 42.99
N SER A 7 43.27 7.69 42.13
CA SER A 7 43.02 6.32 41.73
C SER A 7 42.61 5.34 42.85
N SER A 8 41.79 4.35 42.49
CA SER A 8 41.98 2.97 42.94
C SER A 8 41.41 2.00 41.92
N VAL A 9 42.29 1.18 41.37
CA VAL A 9 42.06 0.00 40.56
C VAL A 9 41.63 -1.14 41.49
N LEU A 10 40.60 -1.87 41.13
CA LEU A 10 40.33 -3.20 41.72
C LEU A 10 40.04 -4.19 40.61
N ILE A 11 40.98 -5.08 40.42
CA ILE A 11 40.93 -6.31 39.62
C ILE A 11 40.39 -7.41 40.53
N LEU A 12 39.40 -8.14 40.11
CA LEU A 12 39.02 -9.52 40.51
C LEU A 12 37.92 -9.96 39.54
N GLY A 13 38.00 -10.98 38.83
CA GLY A 13 38.36 -12.33 39.04
C GLY A 13 37.39 -13.12 38.14
N ALA A 14 37.91 -13.77 37.13
CA ALA A 14 37.14 -14.63 36.20
C ALA A 14 36.60 -15.85 36.95
N LEU A 15 35.31 -16.10 36.86
CA LEU A 15 34.75 -17.43 37.12
C LEU A 15 33.99 -17.89 35.86
N THR A 16 34.64 -18.77 35.14
CA THR A 16 34.07 -19.57 34.06
C THR A 16 33.13 -20.61 34.67
N TRP A 17 31.85 -20.48 34.34
CA TRP A 17 30.88 -21.58 34.49
C TRP A 17 30.64 -22.19 33.13
N GLN A 18 31.22 -23.36 32.88
CA GLN A 18 30.78 -24.27 31.83
C GLN A 18 29.48 -24.94 32.28
N VAL A 19 28.43 -24.83 31.51
CA VAL A 19 27.25 -25.66 31.64
C VAL A 19 27.12 -26.49 30.34
N PRO A 20 26.88 -27.80 30.47
CA PRO A 20 26.98 -28.74 29.37
C PRO A 20 25.78 -28.66 28.40
N MET A 21 26.12 -28.90 27.13
CA MET A 21 25.14 -29.25 26.09
C MET A 21 24.40 -30.51 26.45
N SER A 22 23.11 -30.48 26.14
CA SER A 22 22.40 -31.59 25.50
C SER A 22 20.95 -31.14 25.22
N ILE A 23 20.46 -31.34 24.12
CA ILE A 23 19.62 -32.42 23.64
C ILE A 23 18.90 -31.89 22.39
N GLY A 24 19.00 -32.66 21.33
CA GLY A 24 18.33 -32.46 20.06
C GLY A 24 16.83 -32.34 20.16
N GLY A 25 16.30 -31.23 19.65
CA GLY A 25 14.92 -31.07 19.30
C GLY A 25 14.79 -31.35 17.80
N ALA A 26 13.88 -32.26 17.43
CA ALA A 26 13.58 -32.60 16.05
C ALA A 26 13.24 -31.33 15.26
N GLU A 27 14.05 -31.04 14.25
CA GLU A 27 13.74 -30.00 13.25
C GLU A 27 12.47 -30.41 12.53
N GLY A 28 11.38 -29.67 12.78
CA GLY A 28 10.20 -29.70 11.91
C GLY A 28 10.62 -29.29 10.48
N PRO A 29 9.84 -29.63 9.46
CA PRO A 29 10.19 -29.34 8.07
C PRO A 29 10.48 -27.85 7.92
N SER A 30 11.75 -27.52 7.71
CA SER A 30 12.23 -26.18 7.39
C SER A 30 11.59 -25.77 6.07
N THR A 31 10.54 -24.98 6.12
CA THR A 31 10.09 -24.20 4.97
C THR A 31 11.15 -23.10 4.77
N GLN A 32 12.21 -23.44 4.04
CA GLN A 32 13.15 -22.42 3.62
C GLN A 32 12.37 -21.34 2.86
N PRO A 33 12.58 -20.04 3.19
CA PRO A 33 11.97 -18.99 2.43
C PRO A 33 12.42 -19.13 0.96
N VAL A 34 11.46 -19.24 0.05
CA VAL A 34 11.74 -19.34 -1.38
C VAL A 34 12.59 -18.11 -1.75
N SER A 35 13.75 -18.35 -2.30
CA SER A 35 14.67 -17.26 -2.67
C SER A 35 13.98 -16.30 -3.63
N PRO A 36 14.14 -14.96 -3.46
CA PRO A 36 13.60 -13.96 -4.37
C PRO A 36 13.94 -14.20 -5.85
N ALA A 37 15.04 -14.91 -6.14
CA ALA A 37 15.45 -15.29 -7.48
C ALA A 37 14.43 -16.16 -8.23
N ASN A 38 13.54 -16.86 -7.52
CA ASN A 38 12.52 -17.74 -8.10
C ASN A 38 11.12 -17.10 -8.17
N TRP A 39 10.99 -15.84 -7.78
CA TRP A 39 9.70 -15.14 -7.82
C TRP A 39 9.43 -14.57 -9.21
N PRO A 40 8.16 -14.44 -9.61
CA PRO A 40 7.81 -13.89 -10.91
C PRO A 40 8.31 -12.45 -11.05
N GLN A 41 8.86 -12.11 -12.20
CA GLN A 41 9.25 -10.74 -12.51
C GLN A 41 8.03 -9.88 -12.89
N LYS A 42 7.02 -10.52 -13.49
CA LYS A 42 5.76 -9.88 -13.87
C LYS A 42 4.59 -10.85 -13.72
N VAL A 43 3.54 -10.38 -13.07
CA VAL A 43 2.27 -11.11 -13.00
C VAL A 43 1.18 -10.24 -13.59
N ILE A 44 0.45 -10.76 -14.56
CA ILE A 44 -0.75 -10.15 -15.12
C ILE A 44 -1.93 -10.94 -14.56
N VAL A 45 -2.86 -10.24 -13.93
CA VAL A 45 -4.03 -10.83 -13.29
C VAL A 45 -5.28 -10.33 -13.95
N THR A 46 -6.20 -11.24 -14.31
CA THR A 46 -7.51 -10.91 -14.85
C THR A 46 -8.60 -11.58 -14.00
N VAL A 47 -9.48 -10.77 -13.41
CA VAL A 47 -10.64 -11.22 -12.64
C VAL A 47 -11.87 -10.45 -13.12
N GLY A 48 -12.76 -11.11 -13.84
CA GLY A 48 -13.89 -10.45 -14.48
C GLY A 48 -13.41 -9.31 -15.40
N ASP A 49 -13.96 -8.13 -15.19
CA ASP A 49 -13.64 -6.92 -15.97
C ASP A 49 -12.36 -6.18 -15.52
N ILE A 50 -11.70 -6.68 -14.46
CA ILE A 50 -10.50 -6.04 -13.90
C ILE A 50 -9.26 -6.79 -14.35
N ARG A 51 -8.32 -6.06 -14.93
CA ARG A 51 -6.98 -6.54 -15.23
C ARG A 51 -5.96 -5.67 -14.50
N THR A 52 -5.01 -6.29 -13.80
CA THR A 52 -3.94 -5.57 -13.12
C THR A 52 -2.59 -6.23 -13.37
N ARG A 53 -1.53 -5.48 -13.13
CA ARG A 53 -0.14 -5.89 -13.25
C ARG A 53 0.55 -5.79 -11.92
N ILE A 54 1.44 -6.74 -11.65
CA ILE A 54 2.28 -6.79 -10.46
C ILE A 54 3.70 -6.97 -10.96
N ASP A 55 4.59 -6.06 -10.62
CA ASP A 55 5.96 -6.02 -11.16
C ASP A 55 7.00 -6.29 -10.07
N GLY A 56 7.83 -7.32 -10.27
CA GLY A 56 8.93 -7.67 -9.38
C GLY A 56 9.93 -6.54 -9.18
N PRO A 57 10.41 -5.85 -10.24
CA PRO A 57 11.28 -4.68 -10.11
C PRO A 57 10.67 -3.55 -9.24
N LYS A 58 9.35 -3.51 -9.12
CA LYS A 58 8.60 -2.58 -8.26
C LYS A 58 8.19 -3.24 -6.93
N MET A 59 9.01 -4.14 -6.41
CA MET A 59 8.81 -4.87 -5.15
C MET A 59 7.47 -5.60 -5.08
N TRP A 60 7.03 -6.18 -6.20
CA TRP A 60 5.73 -6.87 -6.33
C TRP A 60 4.56 -6.02 -5.84
N THR A 61 4.60 -4.72 -6.10
CA THR A 61 3.44 -3.84 -5.95
C THR A 61 2.60 -3.87 -7.22
N MET A 62 1.33 -3.53 -7.08
CA MET A 62 0.45 -3.36 -8.22
C MET A 62 0.90 -2.14 -9.05
N SER A 63 0.97 -2.28 -10.37
CA SER A 63 1.55 -1.28 -11.28
C SER A 63 0.65 -0.96 -12.47
N GLY A 64 -0.62 -0.95 -12.31
CA GLY A 64 -1.59 -0.60 -13.36
C GLY A 64 -2.88 -1.35 -13.20
N ILE A 65 -3.96 -0.72 -13.61
CA ILE A 65 -5.30 -1.30 -13.56
C ILE A 65 -6.05 -0.91 -14.82
N ASP A 66 -6.60 -1.92 -15.48
CA ASP A 66 -7.55 -1.74 -16.58
C ASP A 66 -8.94 -2.22 -16.11
N PHE A 67 -9.98 -1.53 -16.53
CA PHE A 67 -11.37 -1.93 -16.34
C PHE A 67 -12.10 -1.93 -17.67
N GLN A 68 -12.59 -3.11 -18.10
CA GLN A 68 -13.23 -3.29 -19.41
C GLN A 68 -12.35 -2.68 -20.53
N ASP A 69 -11.08 -3.09 -20.59
CA ASP A 69 -10.07 -2.63 -21.57
C ASP A 69 -9.73 -1.12 -21.54
N THR A 70 -10.24 -0.39 -20.56
CA THR A 70 -9.91 1.04 -20.36
C THR A 70 -8.87 1.16 -19.24
N VAL A 71 -7.77 1.89 -19.50
CA VAL A 71 -6.77 2.18 -18.49
C VAL A 71 -7.35 3.08 -17.41
N MET A 72 -7.48 2.57 -16.20
CA MET A 72 -7.95 3.32 -15.03
C MET A 72 -6.79 3.85 -14.20
N ALA A 73 -5.68 3.13 -14.17
CA ALA A 73 -4.50 3.51 -13.44
C ALA A 73 -3.24 3.18 -14.25
N THR A 74 -2.28 4.09 -14.26
CA THR A 74 -1.12 4.03 -15.14
C THR A 74 -0.09 3.00 -14.69
N GLU A 75 0.66 2.42 -15.64
CA GLU A 75 1.74 1.45 -15.33
C GLU A 75 2.94 2.08 -14.61
N ASP A 76 3.17 3.39 -14.79
CA ASP A 76 4.30 4.09 -14.18
C ASP A 76 4.09 4.37 -12.69
N SER A 77 2.91 4.02 -12.17
CA SER A 77 2.58 4.20 -10.77
C SER A 77 2.87 2.93 -10.00
N ALA A 78 3.72 3.01 -9.03
CA ALA A 78 3.81 1.96 -8.04
C ALA A 78 2.77 2.21 -6.95
N TYR A 79 2.05 1.19 -6.62
CA TYR A 79 1.10 1.15 -5.53
C TYR A 79 1.77 0.41 -4.37
N GLY A 80 1.97 1.09 -3.27
CA GLY A 80 2.62 0.49 -2.12
C GLY A 80 2.89 1.52 -1.02
N THR A 81 3.55 1.06 0.03
CA THR A 81 3.87 1.89 1.18
C THR A 81 5.11 2.73 0.91
N VAL A 82 5.03 4.03 1.21
CA VAL A 82 6.17 4.94 1.23
C VAL A 82 6.28 5.58 2.60
N VAL A 83 7.51 5.62 3.10
CA VAL A 83 7.85 6.24 4.37
C VAL A 83 8.87 7.34 4.11
N THR A 84 8.60 8.55 4.57
CA THR A 84 9.57 9.64 4.52
C THR A 84 10.09 9.89 5.92
N ILE A 85 11.34 9.51 6.15
CA ILE A 85 12.01 9.67 7.44
C ILE A 85 12.71 11.03 7.47
N ARG A 86 12.58 11.75 8.58
CA ARG A 86 13.22 13.04 8.77
C ARG A 86 14.75 12.91 8.63
N ASN A 87 15.35 13.81 7.87
CA ASN A 87 16.81 13.84 7.57
C ASN A 87 17.36 12.60 6.83
N VAL A 88 16.51 11.68 6.37
CA VAL A 88 16.93 10.52 5.57
C VAL A 88 16.36 10.58 4.16
N GLY A 89 15.08 10.87 4.01
CA GLY A 89 14.40 10.92 2.72
C GLY A 89 13.31 9.87 2.56
N HIS A 90 12.97 9.58 1.31
CA HIS A 90 11.91 8.62 0.96
C HIS A 90 12.45 7.20 0.94
N LEU A 91 11.67 6.27 1.50
CA LEU A 91 11.96 4.85 1.52
C LEU A 91 10.70 4.06 1.15
N GLY A 92 10.86 2.87 0.62
CA GLY A 92 9.77 1.92 0.41
C GLY A 92 9.47 1.62 -1.04
N SER A 93 8.26 1.90 -1.51
CA SER A 93 7.84 1.42 -2.81
C SER A 93 8.55 2.06 -4.00
N ALA A 94 8.50 1.35 -5.11
CA ALA A 94 9.24 1.62 -6.32
C ALA A 94 8.98 2.96 -7.02
N HIS A 95 7.92 3.67 -6.67
CA HIS A 95 7.57 4.92 -7.37
C HIS A 95 8.69 5.98 -7.37
N PHE A 96 9.54 5.98 -6.35
CA PHE A 96 10.64 6.94 -6.23
C PHE A 96 12.00 6.39 -6.67
N LEU A 97 12.06 5.12 -7.09
CA LEU A 97 13.33 4.46 -7.38
C LEU A 97 13.93 4.86 -8.72
N ASP A 98 13.07 5.31 -9.63
CA ASP A 98 13.44 5.64 -11.01
C ASP A 98 13.34 7.14 -11.29
N VAL A 99 13.39 8.00 -10.26
CA VAL A 99 13.41 9.45 -10.46
C VAL A 99 14.74 9.82 -11.13
N PRO A 100 14.72 10.32 -12.37
CA PRO A 100 15.93 10.75 -13.05
C PRO A 100 16.68 11.79 -12.23
N GLY A 101 17.98 11.59 -12.00
CA GLY A 101 18.86 12.50 -11.26
C GLY A 101 19.00 12.21 -9.76
N LYS A 102 18.36 11.16 -9.25
CA LYS A 102 18.52 10.70 -7.85
C LYS A 102 18.81 9.21 -7.73
N PRO A 103 19.72 8.62 -8.51
CA PRO A 103 20.04 7.21 -8.37
C PRO A 103 20.70 6.97 -7.01
N GLY A 104 20.15 6.03 -6.24
CA GLY A 104 20.73 5.56 -4.98
C GLY A 104 20.29 6.29 -3.71
N GLU A 105 19.46 7.34 -3.80
CA GLU A 105 18.95 8.05 -2.61
C GLU A 105 17.73 7.40 -1.94
N VAL A 106 17.14 6.40 -2.58
CA VAL A 106 15.91 5.75 -2.08
C VAL A 106 16.22 4.33 -1.65
N GLU A 107 16.04 4.07 -0.37
CA GLU A 107 16.13 2.72 0.18
C GLU A 107 14.88 1.94 -0.21
N LYS A 108 15.11 0.80 -0.86
CA LYS A 108 14.04 -0.09 -1.30
C LYS A 108 13.42 -0.85 -0.14
N GLU A 109 12.14 -1.12 -0.27
CA GLU A 109 11.46 -2.11 0.53
C GLU A 109 12.07 -3.49 0.29
N ASN A 110 12.42 -4.20 1.36
CA ASN A 110 12.96 -5.55 1.29
C ASN A 110 11.84 -6.59 1.45
N VAL A 111 11.40 -7.16 0.33
CA VAL A 111 10.35 -8.19 0.32
C VAL A 111 10.94 -9.52 0.78
N THR A 112 10.33 -10.14 1.77
CA THR A 112 10.79 -11.39 2.40
C THR A 112 9.84 -12.56 2.15
N SER A 113 8.60 -12.31 1.75
CA SER A 113 7.62 -13.35 1.41
C SER A 113 6.66 -12.86 0.34
N LEU A 114 6.32 -13.72 -0.59
CA LEU A 114 5.33 -13.50 -1.64
C LEU A 114 4.50 -14.77 -1.81
N GLN A 115 3.18 -14.64 -1.71
CA GLN A 115 2.24 -15.71 -1.98
C GLN A 115 1.14 -15.20 -2.91
N LEU A 116 0.79 -16.00 -3.90
CA LEU A 116 -0.28 -15.73 -4.85
C LEU A 116 -1.33 -16.82 -4.76
N PHE A 117 -2.59 -16.42 -4.85
CA PHE A 117 -3.73 -17.33 -4.85
C PHE A 117 -4.65 -16.97 -6.01
N MET A 118 -5.13 -17.97 -6.73
CA MET A 118 -6.17 -17.86 -7.74
C MET A 118 -7.32 -18.80 -7.38
N ASP A 119 -8.53 -18.27 -7.30
CA ASP A 119 -9.73 -19.01 -6.88
C ASP A 119 -9.52 -19.75 -5.55
N ASP A 120 -8.93 -19.02 -4.57
CA ASP A 120 -8.57 -19.47 -3.23
C ASP A 120 -7.53 -20.62 -3.18
N LYS A 121 -6.92 -20.98 -4.31
CA LYS A 121 -5.86 -21.99 -4.38
C LYS A 121 -4.49 -21.33 -4.52
N PRO A 122 -3.48 -21.80 -3.80
CA PRO A 122 -2.12 -21.28 -3.96
C PRO A 122 -1.61 -21.52 -5.38
N VAL A 123 -1.01 -20.49 -5.96
CA VAL A 123 -0.34 -20.57 -7.25
C VAL A 123 1.05 -21.14 -7.04
N MET A 124 1.31 -22.30 -7.62
CA MET A 124 2.58 -23.02 -7.52
C MET A 124 3.42 -22.89 -8.80
N GLY A 125 4.73 -23.07 -8.69
CA GLY A 125 5.62 -23.11 -9.86
C GLY A 125 5.73 -21.76 -10.56
N PHE A 126 6.28 -20.78 -9.87
CA PHE A 126 6.50 -19.44 -10.42
C PHE A 126 7.40 -19.47 -11.66
N THR A 127 7.00 -18.71 -12.66
CA THR A 127 7.81 -18.41 -13.86
C THR A 127 8.06 -16.90 -13.94
N PRO A 128 9.08 -16.43 -14.68
CA PRO A 128 9.40 -15.01 -14.76
C PRO A 128 8.22 -14.13 -15.20
N MET A 129 7.36 -14.65 -16.09
CA MET A 129 6.13 -13.98 -16.51
C MET A 129 4.95 -14.92 -16.27
N MET A 130 3.95 -14.44 -15.56
CA MET A 130 2.74 -15.19 -15.25
C MET A 130 1.49 -14.44 -15.74
N ASN A 131 0.56 -15.19 -16.34
CA ASN A 131 -0.77 -14.71 -16.67
C ASN A 131 -1.77 -15.55 -15.88
N LEU A 132 -2.47 -14.91 -14.95
CA LEU A 132 -3.44 -15.55 -14.07
C LEU A 132 -4.84 -15.04 -14.40
N SER A 133 -5.80 -15.95 -14.51
CA SER A 133 -7.19 -15.61 -14.79
C SER A 133 -8.12 -16.51 -13.98
N GLY A 134 -9.14 -15.93 -13.36
CA GLY A 134 -10.08 -16.66 -12.52
C GLY A 134 -11.22 -15.79 -12.02
N LYS A 135 -11.94 -16.30 -11.01
CA LYS A 135 -13.05 -15.61 -10.35
C LYS A 135 -12.59 -14.74 -9.19
N SER A 136 -11.45 -15.06 -8.60
CA SER A 136 -10.85 -14.28 -7.51
C SER A 136 -9.33 -14.40 -7.56
N PHE A 137 -8.67 -13.34 -7.10
CA PHE A 137 -7.22 -13.29 -6.93
C PHE A 137 -6.89 -12.75 -5.55
N ARG A 138 -5.81 -13.24 -4.95
CA ARG A 138 -5.23 -12.68 -3.73
C ARG A 138 -3.71 -12.82 -3.77
N MET A 139 -3.04 -11.73 -3.42
CA MET A 139 -1.60 -11.68 -3.18
C MET A 139 -1.37 -11.31 -1.72
N GLU A 140 -0.44 -11.98 -1.09
CA GLU A 140 0.07 -11.64 0.24
C GLU A 140 1.57 -11.44 0.16
N ARG A 141 2.05 -10.41 0.84
CA ARG A 141 3.45 -10.01 0.80
C ARG A 141 3.89 -9.58 2.21
N LYS A 142 5.06 -10.06 2.64
CA LYS A 142 5.76 -9.58 3.82
C LYS A 142 7.03 -8.89 3.41
N SER A 143 7.34 -7.78 4.07
CA SER A 143 8.50 -6.97 3.74
C SER A 143 8.97 -6.14 4.93
N LYS A 144 10.12 -5.48 4.74
CA LYS A 144 10.70 -4.57 5.73
C LYS A 144 11.14 -3.27 5.08
N ILE A 145 10.90 -2.16 5.79
CA ILE A 145 11.50 -0.87 5.53
C ILE A 145 12.20 -0.45 6.83
N ARG A 146 13.50 -0.71 6.95
CA ARG A 146 14.29 -0.51 8.19
C ARG A 146 13.64 -1.19 9.40
N VAL A 147 13.11 -0.38 10.32
CA VAL A 147 12.47 -0.81 11.57
C VAL A 147 10.99 -1.07 11.45
N LEU A 148 10.44 -0.95 10.24
CA LEU A 148 9.04 -1.26 9.95
C LEU A 148 8.92 -2.65 9.33
N ASP A 149 8.18 -3.52 9.96
CA ASP A 149 7.68 -4.75 9.38
C ASP A 149 6.34 -4.44 8.69
N LEU A 150 6.19 -4.91 7.45
CA LEU A 150 5.00 -4.69 6.65
C LEU A 150 4.40 -6.03 6.23
N GLU A 151 3.09 -6.15 6.40
CA GLU A 151 2.29 -7.19 5.77
C GLU A 151 1.29 -6.50 4.85
N SER A 152 1.34 -6.80 3.57
CA SER A 152 0.43 -6.22 2.59
C SER A 152 -0.30 -7.29 1.80
N SER A 153 -1.52 -6.99 1.42
CA SER A 153 -2.31 -7.85 0.55
C SER A 153 -3.10 -7.05 -0.47
N VAL A 154 -3.28 -7.67 -1.64
CA VAL A 154 -4.19 -7.21 -2.68
C VAL A 154 -5.13 -8.35 -2.98
N SER A 155 -6.43 -8.10 -2.99
CA SER A 155 -7.43 -9.07 -3.42
C SER A 155 -8.39 -8.47 -4.44
N ILE A 156 -8.80 -9.29 -5.42
CA ILE A 156 -9.79 -8.93 -6.43
C ILE A 156 -10.87 -10.00 -6.42
N ARG A 157 -12.10 -9.59 -6.16
CA ARG A 157 -13.27 -10.47 -6.14
C ARG A 157 -14.55 -9.66 -6.38
N ASP A 158 -15.49 -10.19 -7.15
CA ASP A 158 -16.80 -9.59 -7.41
C ASP A 158 -16.71 -8.12 -7.87
N GLY A 159 -15.78 -7.82 -8.78
CA GLY A 159 -15.59 -6.48 -9.33
C GLY A 159 -15.04 -5.45 -8.34
N VAL A 160 -14.48 -5.88 -7.20
CA VAL A 160 -13.86 -5.01 -6.20
C VAL A 160 -12.42 -5.43 -5.97
N LEU A 161 -11.53 -4.45 -5.89
CA LEU A 161 -10.16 -4.61 -5.48
C LEU A 161 -10.01 -4.10 -4.04
N ILE A 162 -9.50 -4.92 -3.14
CA ILE A 162 -9.20 -4.52 -1.75
C ILE A 162 -7.70 -4.58 -1.56
N GLU A 163 -7.16 -3.50 -1.03
CA GLU A 163 -5.75 -3.43 -0.65
C GLU A 163 -5.61 -3.18 0.85
N THR A 164 -4.71 -3.93 1.48
CA THR A 164 -4.43 -3.82 2.92
C THR A 164 -2.94 -3.61 3.11
N ALA A 165 -2.58 -2.71 4.01
CA ALA A 165 -1.23 -2.54 4.53
C ALA A 165 -1.29 -2.56 6.05
N HIS A 166 -0.58 -3.51 6.66
CA HIS A 166 -0.38 -3.59 8.10
C HIS A 166 1.07 -3.21 8.40
N LEU A 167 1.26 -2.24 9.27
CA LEU A 167 2.57 -1.72 9.66
C LEU A 167 2.81 -1.99 11.13
N HIS A 168 3.96 -2.58 11.44
CA HIS A 168 4.44 -2.75 12.79
C HIS A 168 5.83 -2.09 12.95
N ALA A 169 5.95 -1.16 13.90
CA ALA A 169 7.20 -0.47 14.17
C ALA A 169 7.96 -1.17 15.30
N THR A 170 9.10 -1.79 14.99
CA THR A 170 9.95 -2.48 15.98
C THR A 170 10.80 -1.52 16.81
N LYS A 171 10.90 -0.26 16.41
CA LYS A 171 11.51 0.87 17.13
C LYS A 171 10.80 2.15 16.73
N ALA A 172 10.90 3.16 17.57
CA ALA A 172 10.39 4.49 17.23
C ALA A 172 11.08 5.07 16.00
N ILE A 173 10.32 5.75 15.13
CA ILE A 173 10.83 6.33 13.89
C ILE A 173 10.28 7.74 13.69
N ASP A 174 11.16 8.72 13.45
CA ASP A 174 10.80 10.13 13.24
C ASP A 174 10.45 10.37 11.78
N LEU A 175 9.18 10.63 11.53
CA LEU A 175 8.60 10.69 10.19
C LEU A 175 8.27 12.14 9.77
N ARG A 176 8.52 12.45 8.51
CA ARG A 176 7.85 13.56 7.84
C ARG A 176 6.45 13.15 7.41
N VAL A 177 6.29 11.92 6.89
CA VAL A 177 5.00 11.38 6.48
C VAL A 177 5.14 9.89 6.16
N THR A 178 4.05 9.15 6.36
CA THR A 178 3.86 7.82 5.80
C THR A 178 2.69 7.84 4.82
N TYR A 179 2.87 7.19 3.69
CA TYR A 179 1.82 6.87 2.72
C TYR A 179 1.60 5.35 2.74
N PRO A 180 0.73 4.82 3.61
CA PRO A 180 0.51 3.38 3.70
C PRO A 180 -0.02 2.78 2.40
N LEU A 181 -0.90 3.51 1.72
CA LEU A 181 -1.51 3.13 0.44
C LEU A 181 -1.59 4.36 -0.48
N MET A 182 -1.33 4.13 -1.76
CA MET A 182 -1.36 5.16 -2.81
C MET A 182 -1.94 4.59 -4.09
N TYR A 183 -2.63 5.46 -4.85
CA TYR A 183 -3.20 5.13 -6.16
C TYR A 183 -2.87 6.22 -7.16
N ALA A 184 -2.57 5.84 -8.39
CA ALA A 184 -2.36 6.80 -9.46
C ALA A 184 -3.33 6.48 -10.60
N TRP A 185 -4.38 7.24 -10.64
CA TRP A 185 -5.39 7.17 -11.69
C TRP A 185 -4.85 7.73 -12.99
N THR A 186 -5.43 7.28 -14.10
CA THR A 186 -5.12 7.82 -15.42
C THR A 186 -5.33 9.35 -15.47
N PRO A 187 -4.49 10.12 -16.16
CA PRO A 187 -4.71 11.54 -16.41
C PRO A 187 -5.96 11.82 -17.24
N GLU A 188 -6.48 10.81 -17.95
CA GLU A 188 -7.71 10.87 -18.74
C GLU A 188 -8.97 11.09 -17.88
N ALA A 189 -8.91 10.76 -16.58
CA ALA A 189 -9.96 11.14 -15.65
C ALA A 189 -9.92 12.65 -15.44
N THR A 190 -10.97 13.35 -15.91
CA THR A 190 -11.02 14.83 -15.92
C THR A 190 -11.92 15.42 -14.85
N VAL A 191 -12.79 14.62 -14.25
CA VAL A 191 -13.67 15.08 -13.17
C VAL A 191 -13.52 14.22 -11.92
N TYR A 192 -13.81 14.80 -10.77
CA TYR A 192 -13.74 14.12 -9.47
C TYR A 192 -14.87 14.52 -8.54
N ALA A 193 -15.17 13.63 -7.61
CA ALA A 193 -15.92 13.91 -6.40
C ALA A 193 -15.25 13.22 -5.21
N PHE A 194 -15.37 13.83 -4.03
CA PHE A 194 -15.02 13.15 -2.80
C PHE A 194 -16.04 13.42 -1.70
N GLY A 195 -16.12 12.55 -0.72
CA GLY A 195 -17.09 12.64 0.33
C GLY A 195 -16.87 11.65 1.46
N ASN A 196 -17.91 11.52 2.26
CA ASN A 196 -17.97 10.62 3.40
C ASN A 196 -19.26 9.80 3.37
N ASP A 197 -19.63 9.21 4.50
CA ASP A 197 -20.81 8.36 4.64
C ASP A 197 -22.15 9.14 4.55
N GLN A 198 -22.12 10.48 4.62
CA GLN A 198 -23.27 11.33 4.44
C GLN A 198 -23.47 11.80 2.98
N GLY A 199 -22.47 11.58 2.11
CA GLY A 199 -22.58 11.93 0.69
C GLY A 199 -21.38 12.72 0.16
N ILE A 200 -21.59 13.42 -0.95
CA ILE A 200 -20.57 14.24 -1.60
C ILE A 200 -20.28 15.49 -0.78
N GLN A 201 -19.00 15.70 -0.43
CA GLN A 201 -18.52 16.92 0.22
C GLN A 201 -18.05 17.96 -0.81
N LYS A 202 -17.42 17.49 -1.89
CA LYS A 202 -16.92 18.34 -2.96
C LYS A 202 -16.86 17.60 -4.29
N ARG A 203 -16.99 18.34 -5.37
CA ARG A 203 -16.79 17.88 -6.74
C ARG A 203 -16.07 18.95 -7.55
N GLY A 204 -15.46 18.55 -8.65
CA GLY A 204 -14.74 19.47 -9.51
C GLY A 204 -14.16 18.82 -10.74
N VAL A 205 -13.47 19.65 -11.50
CA VAL A 205 -12.72 19.27 -12.68
C VAL A 205 -11.24 19.40 -12.37
N PHE A 206 -10.43 18.44 -12.80
CA PHE A 206 -8.98 18.55 -12.70
C PHE A 206 -8.47 19.62 -13.66
N LEU A 207 -7.61 20.49 -13.17
CA LEU A 207 -7.04 21.57 -13.97
C LEU A 207 -6.07 21.00 -15.02
N LYS A 208 -6.07 21.56 -16.24
CA LYS A 208 -5.14 21.12 -17.29
C LYS A 208 -3.68 21.32 -16.92
N GLU A 209 -3.38 22.36 -16.17
CA GLU A 209 -2.02 22.75 -15.78
C GLU A 209 -1.54 22.02 -14.54
N GLY A 210 -2.40 21.18 -13.96
CA GLY A 210 -2.23 20.38 -12.76
C GLY A 210 -1.38 21.01 -11.71
N LYS A 211 -1.95 21.19 -10.58
CA LYS A 211 -1.12 21.55 -9.44
C LYS A 211 -1.71 20.96 -8.18
N LEU A 212 -0.80 20.56 -7.34
CA LEU A 212 -0.90 20.68 -5.92
C LEU A 212 -1.44 19.45 -5.21
N ASP A 213 -0.72 19.15 -4.20
CA ASP A 213 -1.17 18.41 -3.05
C ASP A 213 -2.37 19.10 -2.44
N THR A 214 -3.53 18.55 -2.64
CA THR A 214 -4.77 19.08 -2.07
C THR A 214 -5.27 18.09 -1.03
N PRO A 215 -5.27 18.46 0.25
CA PRO A 215 -5.89 17.64 1.28
C PRO A 215 -7.41 17.60 1.01
N LEU A 216 -7.99 16.41 1.15
CA LEU A 216 -9.43 16.27 1.25
C LEU A 216 -9.87 16.70 2.66
N GLU A 217 -11.18 16.88 2.85
CA GLU A 217 -11.70 17.12 4.21
C GLU A 217 -11.28 15.97 5.13
N LYS A 218 -10.95 16.27 6.39
CA LYS A 218 -10.54 15.24 7.37
C LYS A 218 -11.58 14.15 7.58
N THR A 219 -12.83 14.46 7.30
CA THR A 219 -13.96 13.52 7.37
C THR A 219 -14.19 12.74 6.08
N SER A 220 -13.43 13.01 5.03
CA SER A 220 -13.56 12.30 3.77
C SER A 220 -13.17 10.83 3.92
N ARG A 221 -13.98 9.96 3.34
CA ARG A 221 -13.81 8.51 3.36
C ARG A 221 -13.57 7.93 1.97
N TRP A 222 -13.90 8.67 0.93
CA TRP A 222 -13.79 8.20 -0.45
C TRP A 222 -13.48 9.34 -1.42
N MET A 223 -12.90 8.95 -2.54
CA MET A 223 -12.72 9.79 -3.72
C MET A 223 -13.07 8.99 -4.98
N ALA A 224 -13.88 9.58 -5.84
CA ALA A 224 -14.19 9.08 -7.16
C ALA A 224 -13.54 9.95 -8.23
N VAL A 225 -13.08 9.31 -9.31
CA VAL A 225 -12.62 9.95 -10.53
C VAL A 225 -13.41 9.40 -11.72
N PHE A 226 -13.66 10.23 -12.72
CA PHE A 226 -14.42 9.83 -13.90
C PHE A 226 -13.82 10.42 -15.17
N ASN A 227 -13.80 9.60 -16.22
CA ASN A 227 -13.42 10.00 -17.56
C ASN A 227 -14.68 10.08 -18.43
N PRO A 228 -15.18 11.30 -18.75
CA PRO A 228 -16.37 11.46 -19.59
C PRO A 228 -16.23 10.87 -20.99
N ALA A 229 -15.01 10.87 -21.55
CA ALA A 229 -14.78 10.39 -22.91
C ALA A 229 -14.94 8.87 -23.04
N SER A 230 -14.53 8.11 -22.02
CA SER A 230 -14.68 6.64 -22.00
C SER A 230 -15.95 6.18 -21.28
N GLY A 231 -16.59 7.06 -20.52
CA GLY A 231 -17.71 6.71 -19.65
C GLY A 231 -17.31 5.80 -18.48
N LYS A 232 -16.03 5.80 -18.08
CA LYS A 232 -15.51 4.94 -17.02
C LYS A 232 -15.10 5.75 -15.80
N GLY A 233 -15.41 5.21 -14.62
CA GLY A 233 -15.01 5.80 -13.35
C GLY A 233 -14.46 4.79 -12.38
N SER A 234 -13.74 5.30 -11.38
CA SER A 234 -13.19 4.53 -10.28
C SER A 234 -13.40 5.25 -8.96
N ILE A 235 -13.58 4.47 -7.90
CA ILE A 235 -13.70 4.95 -6.53
C ILE A 235 -12.70 4.24 -5.66
N CYS A 236 -12.01 4.99 -4.82
CA CYS A 236 -11.26 4.48 -3.67
C CYS A 236 -12.01 4.85 -2.39
N TYR A 237 -12.40 3.85 -1.60
CA TYR A 237 -13.06 4.00 -0.31
C TYR A 237 -12.13 3.53 0.82
N LEU A 238 -11.93 4.36 1.83
CA LEU A 238 -11.12 4.05 3.00
C LEU A 238 -11.93 3.20 3.99
N LEU A 239 -11.68 1.89 3.99
CA LEU A 239 -12.36 0.92 4.86
C LEU A 239 -11.84 0.99 6.30
N LYS A 240 -10.51 1.01 6.47
CA LYS A 240 -9.85 0.99 7.78
C LYS A 240 -8.69 1.96 7.85
N HIS A 241 -8.58 2.65 8.97
CA HIS A 241 -7.48 3.55 9.32
C HIS A 241 -7.27 3.48 10.84
N PRO A 242 -6.03 3.33 11.34
CA PRO A 242 -5.74 3.35 12.77
C PRO A 242 -6.14 4.68 13.40
N SER A 243 -6.79 4.64 14.56
CA SER A 243 -7.29 5.85 15.25
C SER A 243 -6.17 6.75 15.78
N ASP A 244 -5.02 6.16 16.10
CA ASP A 244 -3.84 6.81 16.67
C ASP A 244 -2.85 7.36 15.62
N ALA A 245 -3.13 7.09 14.35
CA ALA A 245 -2.22 7.41 13.24
C ALA A 245 -2.56 8.70 12.50
N ASP A 246 -3.24 9.65 13.07
CA ASP A 246 -3.64 10.94 12.42
C ASP A 246 -3.51 10.90 10.90
N GLY A 247 -4.55 10.56 10.19
CA GLY A 247 -4.47 10.39 8.76
C GLY A 247 -5.62 11.04 8.00
N TRP A 248 -5.36 11.40 6.77
CA TRP A 248 -6.36 11.91 5.84
C TRP A 248 -6.04 11.52 4.41
N LEU A 249 -7.06 11.62 3.57
CA LEU A 249 -6.88 11.46 2.13
C LEU A 249 -6.30 12.75 1.54
N GLN A 250 -5.39 12.60 0.61
CA GLN A 250 -4.83 13.70 -0.15
C GLN A 250 -4.69 13.28 -1.61
N TRP A 251 -4.90 14.20 -2.53
CA TRP A 251 -4.59 13.96 -3.93
C TRP A 251 -3.54 14.94 -4.46
N THR A 252 -2.76 14.44 -5.39
CA THR A 252 -1.76 15.20 -6.13
C THR A 252 -2.06 15.02 -7.61
N ASP A 253 -2.11 16.12 -8.31
CA ASP A 253 -2.25 16.10 -9.76
C ASP A 253 -0.88 16.31 -10.42
N ALA A 254 -0.51 15.38 -11.30
CA ALA A 254 0.63 15.50 -12.18
C ALA A 254 0.13 15.47 -13.62
N PRO A 255 0.01 16.63 -14.29
CA PRO A 255 -0.60 16.72 -15.61
C PRO A 255 0.06 15.80 -16.62
N GLY A 256 -0.75 15.10 -17.40
CA GLY A 256 -0.29 14.18 -18.43
C GLY A 256 0.38 12.91 -17.91
N ILE A 257 0.54 12.76 -16.56
CA ILE A 257 1.16 11.58 -15.96
C ILE A 257 0.14 10.79 -15.15
N TYR A 258 -0.44 11.38 -14.10
CA TYR A 258 -1.42 10.71 -13.25
C TYR A 258 -2.23 11.66 -12.38
N ARG A 259 -3.37 11.18 -11.86
CA ARG A 259 -4.14 11.73 -10.73
C ARG A 259 -3.87 10.85 -9.51
N LYS A 260 -3.10 11.31 -8.55
CA LYS A 260 -2.63 10.47 -7.44
C LYS A 260 -3.42 10.71 -6.17
N LEU A 261 -4.10 9.69 -5.68
CA LEU A 261 -4.69 9.64 -4.35
C LEU A 261 -3.75 8.92 -3.41
N ARG A 262 -3.58 9.44 -2.20
CA ARG A 262 -2.78 8.82 -1.15
C ARG A 262 -3.44 8.97 0.20
N ILE A 263 -3.29 7.96 1.03
CA ILE A 263 -3.58 8.03 2.45
C ILE A 263 -2.33 8.57 3.12
N MET A 264 -2.46 9.67 3.85
CA MET A 264 -1.37 10.24 4.64
C MET A 264 -1.53 9.84 6.11
N SER A 265 -0.42 9.54 6.75
CA SER A 265 -0.38 9.17 8.16
C SER A 265 0.94 9.60 8.80
N PHE A 266 0.96 9.85 10.09
CA PHE A 266 2.14 10.29 10.84
C PHE A 266 2.85 11.50 10.21
N VAL A 267 2.08 12.54 9.85
CA VAL A 267 2.63 13.74 9.24
C VAL A 267 3.35 14.57 10.30
N GLU A 268 4.67 14.78 10.11
CA GLU A 268 5.57 15.50 11.03
C GLU A 268 5.51 14.93 12.46
N LYS A 269 5.44 13.61 12.60
CA LYS A 269 5.27 12.91 13.87
C LYS A 269 6.21 11.72 14.03
N VAL A 270 6.49 11.36 15.26
CA VAL A 270 7.13 10.10 15.60
C VAL A 270 6.10 8.98 15.61
N MET A 271 6.35 7.93 14.83
CA MET A 271 5.66 6.66 14.99
C MET A 271 6.32 5.93 16.18
N PRO A 272 5.57 5.61 17.24
CA PRO A 272 6.17 5.02 18.44
C PRO A 272 6.62 3.58 18.18
N GLU A 273 7.58 3.12 18.97
CA GLU A 273 7.91 1.68 19.07
C GLU A 273 6.67 0.92 19.50
N GLY A 274 6.44 -0.25 18.89
CA GLY A 274 5.27 -1.07 19.13
C GLY A 274 4.00 -0.57 18.42
N PHE A 275 4.06 0.50 17.60
CA PHE A 275 2.92 0.84 16.74
C PHE A 275 2.52 -0.38 15.92
N ASP A 276 1.23 -0.67 15.89
CA ASP A 276 0.64 -1.80 15.17
C ASP A 276 -0.68 -1.34 14.53
N GLY A 277 -0.64 -1.06 13.24
CA GLY A 277 -1.74 -0.40 12.56
C GLY A 277 -2.07 -0.98 11.19
N THR A 278 -3.36 -1.16 10.91
CA THR A 278 -3.87 -1.64 9.62
C THR A 278 -4.59 -0.53 8.88
N TYR A 279 -4.20 -0.34 7.62
CA TYR A 279 -4.86 0.51 6.64
C TYR A 279 -5.50 -0.39 5.59
N GLN A 280 -6.72 -0.07 5.19
CA GLN A 280 -7.42 -0.84 4.17
C GLN A 280 -8.27 0.06 3.30
N THR A 281 -8.23 -0.19 2.01
CA THR A 281 -9.07 0.48 1.01
C THR A 281 -9.80 -0.53 0.15
N ALA A 282 -10.95 -0.13 -0.36
CA ALA A 282 -11.64 -0.82 -1.43
C ALA A 282 -11.71 0.08 -2.66
N ILE A 283 -11.40 -0.49 -3.82
CA ILE A 283 -11.50 0.18 -5.11
C ILE A 283 -12.61 -0.48 -5.90
N GLY A 284 -13.56 0.34 -6.34
CA GLY A 284 -14.64 -0.05 -7.23
C GLY A 284 -14.55 0.67 -8.55
N PHE A 285 -15.08 0.05 -9.59
CA PHE A 285 -15.18 0.63 -10.92
C PHE A 285 -16.64 0.71 -11.36
N PHE A 286 -16.95 1.64 -12.23
CA PHE A 286 -18.29 1.83 -12.77
C PHE A 286 -18.27 2.38 -14.20
N THR A 287 -19.38 2.17 -14.89
CA THR A 287 -19.65 2.77 -16.19
C THR A 287 -20.82 3.72 -16.04
N ALA A 288 -20.73 4.92 -16.62
CA ALA A 288 -21.76 5.94 -16.52
C ALA A 288 -21.75 6.86 -17.73
N THR A 289 -22.83 7.62 -17.90
CA THR A 289 -22.84 8.83 -18.73
C THR A 289 -22.32 10.03 -17.94
N GLU A 290 -22.00 11.12 -18.61
CA GLU A 290 -21.58 12.36 -17.96
C GLU A 290 -22.66 12.91 -17.00
N GLN A 291 -23.93 12.67 -17.30
CA GLN A 291 -25.05 13.12 -16.48
C GLN A 291 -25.28 12.26 -15.23
N ASP A 292 -24.94 10.97 -15.30
CA ASP A 292 -25.26 9.98 -14.25
C ASP A 292 -24.09 9.56 -13.39
N TRP A 293 -22.87 9.97 -13.72
CA TRP A 293 -21.67 9.41 -13.08
C TRP A 293 -21.63 9.60 -11.56
N GLU A 294 -22.09 10.74 -11.05
CA GLU A 294 -22.13 10.98 -9.59
C GLU A 294 -23.10 10.01 -8.89
N LYS A 295 -24.24 9.73 -9.51
CA LYS A 295 -25.20 8.74 -9.00
C LYS A 295 -24.60 7.34 -8.98
N GLN A 296 -23.94 6.93 -10.07
CA GLN A 296 -23.27 5.64 -10.16
C GLN A 296 -22.11 5.55 -9.14
N ALA A 297 -21.35 6.64 -8.96
CA ALA A 297 -20.33 6.73 -7.95
C ALA A 297 -20.89 6.51 -6.54
N LEU A 298 -21.97 7.20 -6.16
CA LEU A 298 -22.59 7.04 -4.84
C LEU A 298 -23.13 5.62 -4.62
N GLN A 299 -23.79 5.04 -5.64
CA GLN A 299 -24.22 3.64 -5.56
C GLN A 299 -23.02 2.72 -5.29
N ARG A 300 -21.90 2.94 -5.98
CA ARG A 300 -20.71 2.15 -5.79
C ARG A 300 -20.08 2.36 -4.39
N VAL A 301 -20.14 3.60 -3.86
CA VAL A 301 -19.73 3.88 -2.46
C VAL A 301 -20.52 3.03 -1.48
N ASP A 302 -21.83 2.92 -1.62
CA ASP A 302 -22.68 2.13 -0.73
C ASP A 302 -22.32 0.63 -0.79
N GLU A 303 -22.04 0.11 -1.99
CA GLU A 303 -21.57 -1.27 -2.17
C GLU A 303 -20.22 -1.52 -1.49
N LEU A 304 -19.26 -0.60 -1.63
CA LEU A 304 -17.95 -0.70 -1.00
C LEU A 304 -18.05 -0.60 0.52
N LYS A 305 -18.89 0.30 1.02
CA LYS A 305 -19.17 0.48 2.45
C LYS A 305 -19.78 -0.77 3.08
N ALA A 306 -20.67 -1.46 2.37
CA ALA A 306 -21.26 -2.71 2.85
C ALA A 306 -20.20 -3.79 3.11
N ARG A 307 -19.11 -3.80 2.34
CA ARG A 307 -17.98 -4.74 2.53
C ARG A 307 -17.10 -4.43 3.75
N ALA A 308 -17.18 -3.20 4.30
CA ALA A 308 -16.49 -2.84 5.53
C ALA A 308 -17.11 -3.47 6.79
N ARG A 309 -18.34 -3.92 6.70
CA ARG A 309 -19.00 -4.57 7.82
C ARG A 309 -18.47 -6.00 7.94
N PRO A 310 -17.99 -6.44 9.12
CA PRO A 310 -17.71 -7.85 9.32
C PRO A 310 -18.99 -8.61 8.97
N ALA A 311 -18.85 -9.71 8.23
CA ALA A 311 -19.95 -10.64 8.08
C ALA A 311 -20.44 -10.95 9.50
N THR A 312 -21.64 -10.48 9.83
CA THR A 312 -22.31 -10.90 11.05
C THR A 312 -22.35 -12.42 10.96
N SER A 313 -21.55 -13.07 11.80
CA SER A 313 -21.68 -14.50 12.00
C SER A 313 -23.14 -14.74 12.32
N GLU A 314 -23.88 -15.25 11.38
CA GLU A 314 -25.15 -15.91 11.69
C GLU A 314 -24.79 -17.04 12.67
N LEU A 315 -25.10 -16.79 13.95
CA LEU A 315 -25.09 -17.77 15.02
C LEU A 315 -26.30 -18.73 14.85
#